data_cd80cd1712f546bc416b200197444801
#
_entry.id   cd80cd1712f546bc416b200197444801
#
_cell.length_a   1.000
_cell.length_b   1.000
_cell.length_c   1.000
_cell.angle_alpha   90.00
_cell.angle_beta   90.00
_cell.angle_gamma   90.00
#
_symmetry.space_group_name_H-M   'P 1'
#
loop_
_entity.id
_entity.type
_entity.pdbx_description
1 polymer ?
#
loop_
_entity_poly.entity_id
_entity_poly.type
_entity_poly.pdbx_seq_one_letter_code
_entity_poly.pdbx_strand_id
1 'polypeptide(L)'
;MRKKIFAGLVGLIGTALIAGACNVKFDSKGKTITPEGDAITETRDIGTFDRIDVEDAFAIHYKAGIPTDGLTIEAAPNLMEYIVTEVANGELSIRLKDRYSIHDGKIVVRVGSPTLKAVEMSGACSLNVEGELAGDRLDLDMSGASSVNLTGRLRALDIDASGASGITLKGSCEELTLSCSGAIGCDASEFITQRTEVSISGTASVKINASESVRGNLSGISSLENYGASSNDEVVTSGMSSYKHK
;
A
#
# COMPACT_ATOMS: atom_id res chain seq x y z
N MET A 1 -61.44 18.63 -30.75
CA MET A 1 -61.34 18.95 -32.17
C MET A 1 -59.90 18.80 -32.63
N ARG A 2 -59.75 18.09 -33.75
CA ARG A 2 -58.58 17.84 -34.58
C ARG A 2 -57.36 17.10 -33.93
N LYS A 3 -57.44 15.79 -34.06
CA LYS A 3 -56.31 14.86 -34.12
C LYS A 3 -55.41 15.21 -35.31
N LYS A 4 -54.11 15.23 -35.16
CA LYS A 4 -53.16 15.10 -36.25
C LYS A 4 -52.30 13.87 -35.98
N ILE A 5 -52.54 12.91 -36.81
CA ILE A 5 -51.74 11.70 -37.04
C ILE A 5 -50.50 12.15 -37.83
N PHE A 6 -49.31 11.81 -37.36
CA PHE A 6 -48.11 11.83 -38.20
C PHE A 6 -47.57 10.43 -38.33
N ALA A 7 -47.63 9.96 -39.53
CA ALA A 7 -47.17 8.65 -39.98
C ALA A 7 -45.64 8.59 -39.96
N GLY A 8 -45.13 7.39 -39.72
CA GLY A 8 -43.73 7.05 -39.64
C GLY A 8 -42.97 7.19 -40.95
N LEU A 9 -41.69 7.38 -40.79
CA LEU A 9 -40.68 7.12 -41.81
C LEU A 9 -39.60 6.26 -41.18
N VAL A 10 -39.62 4.98 -41.52
CA VAL A 10 -38.54 4.04 -41.22
C VAL A 10 -37.41 4.36 -42.17
N GLY A 11 -36.36 5.02 -41.64
CA GLY A 11 -35.11 5.22 -42.34
C GLY A 11 -34.12 4.15 -41.93
N LEU A 12 -33.88 3.22 -42.86
CA LEU A 12 -32.76 2.27 -42.80
C LEU A 12 -31.46 3.09 -42.90
N ILE A 13 -30.73 3.26 -41.77
CA ILE A 13 -29.38 3.77 -41.82
C ILE A 13 -28.45 2.56 -41.70
N GLY A 14 -27.79 2.29 -42.82
CA GLY A 14 -26.77 1.25 -42.93
C GLY A 14 -25.60 1.49 -41.95
N THR A 15 -25.30 0.45 -41.20
CA THR A 15 -24.09 0.35 -40.37
C THR A 15 -22.85 0.29 -41.26
N ALA A 16 -22.22 1.42 -41.50
CA ALA A 16 -20.83 1.44 -41.97
C ALA A 16 -19.94 1.14 -40.78
N LEU A 17 -19.49 -0.09 -40.65
CA LEU A 17 -18.37 -0.48 -39.78
C LEU A 17 -17.10 0.20 -40.30
N ILE A 18 -16.76 1.33 -39.77
CA ILE A 18 -15.41 1.88 -39.91
C ILE A 18 -14.54 1.15 -38.86
N ALA A 19 -13.97 0.04 -39.30
CA ALA A 19 -12.85 -0.58 -38.61
C ALA A 19 -11.61 0.30 -38.80
N GLY A 20 -11.60 1.45 -38.13
CA GLY A 20 -10.38 2.23 -37.88
C GLY A 20 -9.58 1.52 -36.83
N ALA A 21 -8.71 0.58 -37.22
CA ALA A 21 -7.66 0.08 -36.36
C ALA A 21 -6.70 1.25 -36.06
N CYS A 22 -6.96 2.01 -35.02
CA CYS A 22 -5.93 2.81 -34.38
C CYS A 22 -4.88 1.84 -33.84
N ASN A 23 -3.89 1.51 -34.65
CA ASN A 23 -2.63 0.98 -34.19
C ASN A 23 -1.92 2.10 -33.41
N VAL A 24 -2.39 2.40 -32.21
CA VAL A 24 -1.58 3.05 -31.21
C VAL A 24 -0.58 1.98 -30.80
N LYS A 25 0.58 1.99 -31.43
CA LYS A 25 1.75 1.31 -30.90
C LYS A 25 2.08 2.04 -29.60
N PHE A 26 1.56 1.53 -28.48
CA PHE A 26 2.17 1.78 -27.19
C PHE A 26 3.56 1.16 -27.28
N ASP A 27 4.57 2.00 -27.51
CA ASP A 27 5.96 1.61 -27.32
C ASP A 27 6.22 1.59 -25.82
N SER A 28 5.67 0.56 -25.18
CA SER A 28 5.78 0.32 -23.74
C SER A 28 7.04 -0.50 -23.40
N LYS A 29 8.09 -0.40 -24.19
CA LYS A 29 9.38 -0.96 -23.84
C LYS A 29 10.08 0.00 -22.89
N GLY A 30 9.74 -0.08 -21.61
CA GLY A 30 10.61 0.42 -20.55
C GLY A 30 12.00 -0.23 -20.72
N LYS A 31 13.05 0.49 -20.35
CA LYS A 31 14.40 -0.07 -20.32
C LYS A 31 14.59 -0.81 -18.99
N THR A 32 14.88 -2.08 -19.06
CA THR A 32 15.26 -2.87 -17.89
C THR A 32 16.77 -2.75 -17.67
N ILE A 33 17.16 -2.38 -16.46
CA ILE A 33 18.56 -2.24 -16.05
C ILE A 33 18.93 -3.45 -15.22
N THR A 34 20.04 -4.08 -15.57
CA THR A 34 20.67 -5.11 -14.74
C THR A 34 21.72 -4.46 -13.84
N PRO A 35 21.71 -4.73 -12.53
CA PRO A 35 22.74 -4.22 -11.62
C PRO A 35 24.14 -4.68 -12.02
N GLU A 36 25.11 -3.80 -11.94
CA GLU A 36 26.51 -4.06 -12.25
C GLU A 36 27.42 -3.55 -11.13
N GLY A 37 28.34 -4.42 -10.68
CA GLY A 37 29.28 -4.12 -9.60
C GLY A 37 28.70 -4.32 -8.20
N ASP A 38 29.56 -4.21 -7.20
CA ASP A 38 29.18 -4.30 -5.80
C ASP A 38 28.38 -3.07 -5.37
N ALA A 39 27.42 -3.26 -4.47
CA ALA A 39 26.60 -2.15 -3.98
C ALA A 39 27.45 -1.07 -3.32
N ILE A 40 27.17 0.17 -3.66
CA ILE A 40 27.76 1.36 -3.04
C ILE A 40 26.71 2.10 -2.24
N THR A 41 27.15 2.97 -1.35
CA THR A 41 26.29 3.84 -0.55
C THR A 41 26.43 5.28 -1.02
N GLU A 42 25.29 5.94 -1.26
CA GLU A 42 25.19 7.36 -1.59
C GLU A 42 24.28 8.05 -0.58
N THR A 43 24.70 9.20 -0.07
CA THR A 43 23.86 10.03 0.80
C THR A 43 23.34 11.23 0.00
N ARG A 44 22.05 11.51 0.13
CA ARG A 44 21.40 12.65 -0.50
C ARG A 44 20.81 13.57 0.55
N ASP A 45 21.05 14.84 0.42
CA ASP A 45 20.38 15.85 1.21
C ASP A 45 18.92 15.94 0.80
N ILE A 46 18.01 15.89 1.76
CA ILE A 46 16.57 16.00 1.54
C ILE A 46 15.97 17.00 2.52
N GLY A 47 14.85 17.59 2.13
CA GLY A 47 14.06 18.44 3.02
C GLY A 47 13.33 17.64 4.10
N THR A 48 12.65 18.36 4.98
CA THR A 48 11.78 17.75 6.00
C THR A 48 10.52 17.17 5.38
N PHE A 49 10.10 16.01 5.84
CA PHE A 49 8.90 15.31 5.39
C PHE A 49 8.19 14.62 6.56
N ASP A 50 6.92 14.36 6.38
CA ASP A 50 6.09 13.54 7.26
C ASP A 50 5.23 12.51 6.49
N ARG A 51 5.42 12.43 5.18
CA ARG A 51 4.83 11.44 4.28
C ARG A 51 5.88 10.85 3.37
N ILE A 52 5.69 9.60 2.99
CA ILE A 52 6.57 8.87 2.06
C ILE A 52 5.70 8.26 0.95
N ASP A 53 6.08 8.48 -0.30
CA ASP A 53 5.55 7.81 -1.47
C ASP A 53 6.66 6.99 -2.12
N VAL A 54 6.44 5.68 -2.28
CA VAL A 54 7.42 4.76 -2.84
C VAL A 54 6.81 3.97 -3.99
N GLU A 55 7.41 4.10 -5.14
CA GLU A 55 7.03 3.33 -6.33
C GLU A 55 8.11 2.28 -6.68
N ASP A 56 7.79 1.34 -7.58
CA ASP A 56 8.70 0.34 -8.16
C ASP A 56 9.14 -0.78 -7.21
N ALA A 57 10.44 -0.84 -6.84
CA ALA A 57 11.02 -1.95 -6.07
C ALA A 57 12.09 -1.45 -5.10
N PHE A 58 11.67 -0.97 -3.96
CA PHE A 58 12.57 -0.45 -2.92
C PHE A 58 12.36 -1.14 -1.57
N ALA A 59 13.46 -1.31 -0.84
CA ALA A 59 13.46 -1.68 0.57
C ALA A 59 13.72 -0.44 1.43
N ILE A 60 12.70 0.03 2.14
CA ILE A 60 12.77 1.21 2.98
C ILE A 60 13.03 0.79 4.43
N HIS A 61 14.10 1.30 5.03
CA HIS A 61 14.39 1.25 6.45
C HIS A 61 14.13 2.63 7.05
N TYR A 62 13.04 2.75 7.75
CA TYR A 62 12.62 4.02 8.35
C TYR A 62 12.95 4.05 9.85
N LYS A 63 13.72 5.05 10.30
CA LYS A 63 14.01 5.29 11.73
C LYS A 63 12.93 6.17 12.34
N ALA A 64 12.16 5.60 13.24
CA ALA A 64 11.06 6.29 13.88
C ALA A 64 11.55 7.37 14.86
N GLY A 65 10.97 8.58 14.76
CA GLY A 65 11.21 9.70 15.68
C GLY A 65 12.61 10.32 15.62
N ILE A 66 13.47 9.89 14.71
CA ILE A 66 14.84 10.37 14.58
C ILE A 66 15.01 11.01 13.20
N PRO A 67 15.15 12.33 13.10
CA PRO A 67 15.50 12.96 11.83
C PRO A 67 16.89 12.49 11.40
N THR A 68 17.02 12.13 10.14
CA THR A 68 18.32 11.83 9.53
C THR A 68 18.85 13.06 8.81
N ASP A 69 20.17 13.23 8.78
CA ASP A 69 20.83 14.31 8.02
C ASP A 69 20.87 13.97 6.52
N GLY A 70 19.69 13.60 5.97
CA GLY A 70 19.53 13.15 4.61
C GLY A 70 19.04 11.71 4.51
N LEU A 71 19.02 11.20 3.29
CA LEU A 71 18.60 9.86 2.91
C LEU A 71 19.81 9.09 2.40
N THR A 72 19.97 7.85 2.81
CA THR A 72 21.06 6.98 2.36
C THR A 72 20.51 5.91 1.42
N ILE A 73 21.11 5.76 0.24
CA ILE A 73 20.78 4.73 -0.76
C ILE A 73 21.92 3.74 -0.86
N GLU A 74 21.63 2.47 -0.81
CA GLU A 74 22.55 1.38 -1.06
C GLU A 74 22.06 0.59 -2.27
N ALA A 75 22.81 0.63 -3.37
CA ALA A 75 22.49 -0.03 -4.64
C ALA A 75 23.74 -0.22 -5.50
N ALA A 76 23.63 -1.00 -6.59
CA ALA A 76 24.70 -1.12 -7.59
C ALA A 76 25.01 0.26 -8.22
N PRO A 77 26.28 0.58 -8.51
CA PRO A 77 26.68 1.91 -8.97
C PRO A 77 25.92 2.43 -10.20
N ASN A 78 25.67 1.52 -11.14
CA ASN A 78 24.95 1.87 -12.37
C ASN A 78 23.44 2.11 -12.18
N LEU A 79 22.88 1.84 -11.01
CA LEU A 79 21.48 2.13 -10.69
C LEU A 79 21.30 3.55 -10.14
N MET A 80 22.32 4.14 -9.52
CA MET A 80 22.22 5.40 -8.78
C MET A 80 21.67 6.56 -9.64
N GLU A 81 22.05 6.65 -10.90
CA GLU A 81 21.57 7.67 -11.81
C GLU A 81 20.07 7.56 -12.16
N TYR A 82 19.46 6.38 -11.94
CA TYR A 82 18.05 6.14 -12.25
C TYR A 82 17.13 6.28 -11.03
N ILE A 83 17.68 6.39 -9.83
CA ILE A 83 16.92 6.55 -8.60
C ILE A 83 16.61 8.04 -8.38
N VAL A 84 15.34 8.36 -8.30
CA VAL A 84 14.84 9.72 -8.02
C VAL A 84 14.38 9.76 -6.56
N THR A 85 14.83 10.80 -5.84
CA THR A 85 14.38 11.11 -4.47
C THR A 85 14.12 12.60 -4.38
N GLU A 86 12.90 12.98 -4.10
CA GLU A 86 12.46 14.37 -4.08
C GLU A 86 11.55 14.61 -2.87
N VAL A 87 11.68 15.77 -2.24
CA VAL A 87 10.74 16.20 -1.20
C VAL A 87 9.95 17.39 -1.70
N ALA A 88 8.64 17.25 -1.78
CA ALA A 88 7.71 18.30 -2.14
C ALA A 88 6.50 18.31 -1.20
N ASN A 89 6.11 19.48 -0.70
CA ASN A 89 4.95 19.65 0.19
C ASN A 89 4.95 18.71 1.42
N GLY A 90 6.13 18.39 1.97
CA GLY A 90 6.27 17.50 3.11
C GLY A 90 6.15 16.01 2.78
N GLU A 91 6.23 15.63 1.51
CA GLU A 91 6.22 14.25 1.03
C GLU A 91 7.54 13.90 0.36
N LEU A 92 8.15 12.80 0.80
CA LEU A 92 9.34 12.22 0.21
C LEU A 92 8.91 11.19 -0.85
N SER A 93 9.13 11.51 -2.12
CA SER A 93 8.93 10.58 -3.23
C SER A 93 10.22 9.81 -3.55
N ILE A 94 10.11 8.48 -3.65
CA ILE A 94 11.21 7.57 -3.97
C ILE A 94 10.76 6.66 -5.12
N ARG A 95 11.39 6.82 -6.28
CA ARG A 95 11.00 6.08 -7.50
C ARG A 95 12.15 5.92 -8.47
N LEU A 96 11.98 5.10 -9.47
CA LEU A 96 12.86 5.09 -10.62
C LEU A 96 12.47 6.23 -11.60
N LYS A 97 13.40 6.62 -12.45
CA LYS A 97 13.07 7.47 -13.60
C LYS A 97 12.04 6.76 -14.48
N ASP A 98 11.13 7.54 -15.06
CA ASP A 98 10.08 7.03 -15.94
C ASP A 98 10.62 6.10 -17.02
N ARG A 99 9.91 5.00 -17.25
CA ARG A 99 10.23 3.95 -18.22
C ARG A 99 11.47 3.08 -17.89
N TYR A 100 11.97 3.16 -16.67
CA TYR A 100 13.01 2.24 -16.21
C TYR A 100 12.43 1.21 -15.25
N SER A 101 12.98 0.01 -15.30
CA SER A 101 12.75 -1.06 -14.35
C SER A 101 14.07 -1.76 -14.04
N ILE A 102 14.12 -2.49 -12.94
CA ILE A 102 15.33 -3.20 -12.52
C ILE A 102 15.07 -4.70 -12.58
N HIS A 103 16.04 -5.44 -13.11
CA HIS A 103 16.03 -6.89 -13.12
C HIS A 103 16.96 -7.41 -12.03
N ASP A 104 16.41 -8.17 -11.09
CA ASP A 104 17.14 -8.81 -9.98
C ASP A 104 18.04 -7.87 -9.15
N GLY A 105 17.60 -6.61 -8.97
CA GLY A 105 18.32 -5.61 -8.19
C GLY A 105 17.70 -5.36 -6.82
N LYS A 106 18.56 -5.11 -5.83
CA LYS A 106 18.12 -4.62 -4.52
C LYS A 106 18.55 -3.18 -4.35
N ILE A 107 17.58 -2.32 -4.02
CA ILE A 107 17.82 -0.93 -3.63
C ILE A 107 17.32 -0.79 -2.19
N VAL A 108 18.22 -0.40 -1.29
CA VAL A 108 17.88 -0.13 0.10
C VAL A 108 17.98 1.35 0.36
N VAL A 109 16.92 1.92 0.90
CA VAL A 109 16.88 3.33 1.31
C VAL A 109 16.74 3.38 2.82
N ARG A 110 17.61 4.16 3.48
CA ARG A 110 17.54 4.42 4.92
C ARG A 110 17.25 5.89 5.14
N VAL A 111 16.20 6.16 5.88
CA VAL A 111 15.73 7.53 6.15
C VAL A 111 14.97 7.57 7.47
N GLY A 112 14.85 8.73 8.06
CA GLY A 112 14.04 8.95 9.25
C GLY A 112 13.53 10.37 9.33
N SER A 113 12.44 10.55 10.06
CA SER A 113 11.87 11.87 10.35
C SER A 113 11.31 11.91 11.78
N PRO A 114 11.08 13.09 12.36
CA PRO A 114 10.48 13.23 13.67
C PRO A 114 9.07 12.64 13.76
N THR A 115 8.32 12.70 12.66
CA THR A 115 6.94 12.21 12.55
C THR A 115 6.73 11.55 11.20
N LEU A 116 5.90 10.53 11.17
CA LEU A 116 5.41 9.90 9.94
C LEU A 116 3.89 9.80 10.01
N LYS A 117 3.20 10.36 9.03
CA LYS A 117 1.73 10.44 8.97
C LYS A 117 1.13 9.56 7.89
N ALA A 118 1.85 9.37 6.79
CA ALA A 118 1.38 8.53 5.70
C ALA A 118 2.53 7.86 4.97
N VAL A 119 2.28 6.64 4.49
CA VAL A 119 3.15 5.93 3.57
C VAL A 119 2.30 5.33 2.46
N GLU A 120 2.60 5.69 1.23
CA GLU A 120 2.06 5.09 0.03
C GLU A 120 3.13 4.22 -0.62
N MET A 121 2.77 2.98 -0.94
CA MET A 121 3.67 2.01 -1.57
C MET A 121 3.01 1.37 -2.78
N SER A 122 3.63 1.52 -3.93
CA SER A 122 3.20 0.85 -5.15
C SER A 122 4.33 0.04 -5.78
N GLY A 123 4.02 -1.15 -6.29
CA GLY A 123 5.01 -2.05 -6.88
C GLY A 123 5.46 -3.17 -5.94
N ALA A 124 6.77 -3.43 -5.85
CA ALA A 124 7.35 -4.50 -5.02
C ALA A 124 8.17 -3.92 -3.86
N CYS A 125 7.52 -3.19 -2.99
CA CYS A 125 8.17 -2.42 -1.94
C CYS A 125 8.16 -3.12 -0.59
N SER A 126 9.13 -2.81 0.25
CA SER A 126 9.11 -3.19 1.66
C SER A 126 9.40 -2.00 2.56
N LEU A 127 8.65 -1.87 3.65
CA LEU A 127 8.87 -0.89 4.71
C LEU A 127 9.20 -1.62 6.01
N ASN A 128 10.36 -1.31 6.57
CA ASN A 128 10.75 -1.76 7.90
C ASN A 128 10.95 -0.55 8.80
N VAL A 129 10.08 -0.41 9.80
CA VAL A 129 10.17 0.67 10.78
C VAL A 129 11.07 0.23 11.92
N GLU A 130 12.22 0.91 12.06
CA GLU A 130 13.20 0.69 13.11
C GLU A 130 12.87 1.57 14.33
N GLY A 131 12.70 0.94 15.48
CA GLY A 131 12.23 1.59 16.70
C GLY A 131 10.71 1.61 16.83
N GLU A 132 10.20 2.33 17.82
CA GLU A 132 8.75 2.47 18.06
C GLU A 132 8.26 3.78 17.44
N LEU A 133 7.36 3.68 16.45
CA LEU A 133 6.70 4.84 15.88
C LEU A 133 5.61 5.34 16.83
N ALA A 134 5.76 6.54 17.34
CA ALA A 134 4.76 7.19 18.18
C ALA A 134 4.09 8.35 17.42
N GLY A 135 2.77 8.46 17.54
CA GLY A 135 2.04 9.53 16.86
C GLY A 135 0.54 9.48 17.07
N ASP A 136 -0.14 10.46 16.50
CA ASP A 136 -1.61 10.51 16.53
C ASP A 136 -2.20 9.54 15.49
N ARG A 137 -1.80 9.64 14.24
CA ARG A 137 -2.33 8.84 13.13
C ARG A 137 -1.25 8.47 12.14
N LEU A 138 -1.34 7.25 11.61
CA LEU A 138 -0.59 6.78 10.46
C LEU A 138 -1.57 6.18 9.45
N ASP A 139 -1.46 6.60 8.20
CA ASP A 139 -2.16 6.05 7.04
C ASP A 139 -1.16 5.23 6.20
N LEU A 140 -1.47 3.98 5.93
CA LEU A 140 -0.67 3.07 5.11
C LEU A 140 -1.48 2.63 3.90
N ASP A 141 -1.08 3.04 2.70
CA ASP A 141 -1.67 2.61 1.45
C ASP A 141 -0.68 1.69 0.71
N MET A 142 -1.11 0.47 0.43
CA MET A 142 -0.25 -0.58 -0.12
C MET A 142 -0.86 -1.20 -1.35
N SER A 143 -0.17 -1.10 -2.47
CA SER A 143 -0.56 -1.76 -3.71
C SER A 143 0.57 -2.60 -4.30
N GLY A 144 0.23 -3.58 -5.12
CA GLY A 144 1.22 -4.47 -5.74
C GLY A 144 1.65 -5.64 -4.84
N ALA A 145 2.95 -5.88 -4.73
CA ALA A 145 3.53 -6.96 -3.92
C ALA A 145 4.39 -6.36 -2.79
N SER A 146 3.73 -5.80 -1.80
CA SER A 146 4.38 -4.98 -0.77
C SER A 146 4.39 -5.64 0.61
N SER A 147 5.31 -5.22 1.46
CA SER A 147 5.37 -5.69 2.85
C SER A 147 5.69 -4.58 3.83
N VAL A 148 5.06 -4.65 5.02
CA VAL A 148 5.30 -3.71 6.12
C VAL A 148 5.60 -4.45 7.41
N ASN A 149 6.66 -4.03 8.10
CA ASN A 149 6.94 -4.40 9.48
C ASN A 149 6.96 -3.11 10.32
N LEU A 150 6.00 -2.97 11.21
CA LEU A 150 5.81 -1.78 12.03
C LEU A 150 5.74 -2.14 13.51
N THR A 151 6.55 -1.47 14.32
CA THR A 151 6.35 -1.39 15.76
C THR A 151 5.91 0.03 16.09
N GLY A 152 4.74 0.20 16.75
CA GLY A 152 4.21 1.55 16.99
C GLY A 152 3.27 1.68 18.16
N ARG A 153 3.13 2.92 18.62
CA ARG A 153 2.12 3.36 19.60
C ARG A 153 1.41 4.58 19.06
N LEU A 154 0.20 4.37 18.57
CA LEU A 154 -0.57 5.35 17.82
C LEU A 154 -1.94 5.56 18.47
N ARG A 155 -2.61 6.66 18.19
CA ARG A 155 -4.04 6.77 18.45
C ARG A 155 -4.84 6.04 17.36
N ALA A 156 -4.52 6.26 16.09
CA ALA A 156 -5.19 5.62 14.98
C ALA A 156 -4.19 5.07 13.96
N LEU A 157 -4.49 3.90 13.41
CA LEU A 157 -3.77 3.28 12.30
C LEU A 157 -4.77 2.86 11.23
N ASP A 158 -4.64 3.41 10.03
CA ASP A 158 -5.46 3.06 8.89
C ASP A 158 -4.61 2.37 7.82
N ILE A 159 -5.04 1.21 7.40
CA ILE A 159 -4.32 0.39 6.41
C ILE A 159 -5.28 0.04 5.27
N ASP A 160 -4.92 0.45 4.06
CA ASP A 160 -5.53 -0.04 2.82
C ASP A 160 -4.51 -0.89 2.06
N ALA A 161 -4.77 -2.18 1.94
CA ALA A 161 -3.86 -3.12 1.31
C ALA A 161 -4.54 -3.84 0.14
N SER A 162 -3.94 -3.69 -1.03
CA SER A 162 -4.38 -4.36 -2.25
C SER A 162 -3.25 -5.17 -2.89
N GLY A 163 -3.60 -6.14 -3.75
CA GLY A 163 -2.61 -6.98 -4.42
C GLY A 163 -2.16 -8.18 -3.59
N ALA A 164 -0.85 -8.36 -3.43
CA ALA A 164 -0.24 -9.47 -2.67
C ALA A 164 0.64 -8.90 -1.56
N SER A 165 0.07 -8.63 -0.38
CA SER A 165 0.76 -7.88 0.65
C SER A 165 0.91 -8.64 1.96
N GLY A 166 2.03 -8.38 2.66
CA GLY A 166 2.35 -8.90 3.98
C GLY A 166 2.45 -7.77 5.01
N ILE A 167 1.74 -7.90 6.14
CA ILE A 167 1.72 -6.87 7.18
C ILE A 167 2.04 -7.53 8.51
N THR A 168 3.00 -6.98 9.24
CA THR A 168 3.32 -7.39 10.61
C THR A 168 3.32 -6.16 11.51
N LEU A 169 2.47 -6.19 12.53
CA LEU A 169 2.31 -5.08 13.46
C LEU A 169 2.62 -5.51 14.89
N LYS A 170 3.32 -4.63 15.63
CA LYS A 170 3.61 -4.79 17.06
C LYS A 170 3.38 -3.47 17.80
N GLY A 171 2.89 -3.56 19.03
CA GLY A 171 2.63 -2.39 19.85
C GLY A 171 1.15 -2.15 20.14
N SER A 172 0.64 -0.94 19.91
CA SER A 172 -0.76 -0.64 20.23
C SER A 172 -1.31 0.58 19.48
N CYS A 173 -2.64 0.62 19.33
CA CYS A 173 -3.39 1.84 19.01
C CYS A 173 -4.79 1.81 19.66
N GLU A 174 -5.49 2.95 19.63
CA GLU A 174 -6.88 2.97 20.05
C GLU A 174 -7.79 2.44 18.92
N GLU A 175 -7.54 2.89 17.70
CA GLU A 175 -8.36 2.58 16.52
C GLU A 175 -7.50 1.98 15.41
N LEU A 176 -7.90 0.80 14.94
CA LEU A 176 -7.33 0.17 13.75
C LEU A 176 -8.42 0.02 12.69
N THR A 177 -8.19 0.60 11.52
CA THR A 177 -8.99 0.33 10.32
C THR A 177 -8.15 -0.50 9.35
N LEU A 178 -8.68 -1.63 8.89
CA LEU A 178 -7.99 -2.54 8.00
C LEU A 178 -8.86 -2.89 6.79
N SER A 179 -8.54 -2.34 5.65
CA SER A 179 -9.12 -2.65 4.35
C SER A 179 -8.19 -3.55 3.55
N CYS A 180 -8.64 -4.78 3.25
CA CYS A 180 -7.84 -5.77 2.54
C CYS A 180 -8.55 -6.24 1.27
N SER A 181 -7.89 -6.13 0.12
CA SER A 181 -8.38 -6.71 -1.12
C SER A 181 -7.26 -7.42 -1.90
N GLY A 182 -7.41 -8.71 -2.18
CA GLY A 182 -6.38 -9.49 -2.86
C GLY A 182 -5.88 -10.68 -2.04
N ALA A 183 -4.58 -10.96 -2.08
CA ALA A 183 -3.92 -12.03 -1.33
C ALA A 183 -3.14 -11.43 -0.15
N ILE A 184 -3.78 -11.27 0.99
CA ILE A 184 -3.22 -10.52 2.12
C ILE A 184 -2.93 -11.43 3.30
N GLY A 185 -1.71 -11.31 3.85
CA GLY A 185 -1.32 -11.84 5.15
C GLY A 185 -1.11 -10.70 6.15
N CYS A 186 -1.91 -10.65 7.22
CA CYS A 186 -1.73 -9.63 8.26
C CYS A 186 -1.59 -10.32 9.63
N ASP A 187 -0.46 -10.11 10.29
CA ASP A 187 -0.26 -10.53 11.68
C ASP A 187 -0.13 -9.31 12.60
N ALA A 188 -1.23 -8.96 13.24
CA ALA A 188 -1.34 -7.94 14.27
C ALA A 188 -1.70 -8.57 15.64
N SER A 189 -1.39 -9.85 15.86
CA SER A 189 -1.66 -10.53 17.13
C SER A 189 -0.86 -9.94 18.31
N GLU A 190 0.27 -9.29 18.04
CA GLU A 190 1.09 -8.55 19.01
C GLU A 190 0.83 -7.02 18.97
N PHE A 191 -0.26 -6.57 18.31
CA PHE A 191 -0.66 -5.18 18.22
C PHE A 191 -2.01 -4.97 18.89
N ILE A 192 -1.98 -4.46 20.12
CA ILE A 192 -3.19 -4.31 20.94
C ILE A 192 -3.99 -3.11 20.47
N THR A 193 -5.26 -3.33 20.15
CA THR A 193 -6.20 -2.27 19.76
C THR A 193 -7.36 -2.18 20.73
N GLN A 194 -7.99 -1.04 20.85
CA GLN A 194 -9.28 -0.95 21.52
C GLN A 194 -10.40 -1.36 20.54
N ARG A 195 -10.48 -0.66 19.43
CA ARG A 195 -11.49 -0.90 18.39
C ARG A 195 -10.82 -1.24 17.07
N THR A 196 -11.32 -2.27 16.42
CA THR A 196 -10.84 -2.66 15.10
C THR A 196 -12.01 -2.70 14.12
N GLU A 197 -11.90 -1.96 13.03
CA GLU A 197 -12.79 -2.04 11.89
C GLU A 197 -12.11 -2.77 10.74
N VAL A 198 -12.81 -3.74 10.12
CA VAL A 198 -12.25 -4.55 9.04
C VAL A 198 -13.16 -4.60 7.83
N SER A 199 -12.57 -4.47 6.65
CA SER A 199 -13.21 -4.73 5.36
C SER A 199 -12.31 -5.66 4.55
N ILE A 200 -12.64 -6.95 4.52
CA ILE A 200 -11.76 -7.97 3.93
C ILE A 200 -12.44 -8.62 2.74
N SER A 201 -11.78 -8.58 1.59
CA SER A 201 -12.22 -9.25 0.37
C SER A 201 -11.05 -9.99 -0.30
N GLY A 202 -11.32 -11.07 -1.01
CA GLY A 202 -10.29 -11.87 -1.68
C GLY A 202 -9.83 -13.06 -0.88
N THR A 203 -8.53 -13.34 -0.85
CA THR A 203 -7.92 -14.45 -0.10
C THR A 203 -7.02 -13.88 1.00
N ALA A 204 -7.52 -13.82 2.21
CA ALA A 204 -6.79 -13.16 3.29
C ALA A 204 -6.73 -14.00 4.58
N SER A 205 -5.59 -13.91 5.26
CA SER A 205 -5.41 -14.45 6.62
C SER A 205 -5.00 -13.30 7.53
N VAL A 206 -5.90 -12.93 8.43
CA VAL A 206 -5.74 -11.75 9.29
C VAL A 206 -5.84 -12.16 10.75
N LYS A 207 -4.86 -11.75 11.55
CA LYS A 207 -4.87 -11.90 13.01
C LYS A 207 -4.84 -10.51 13.63
N ILE A 208 -5.70 -10.28 14.60
CA ILE A 208 -5.82 -9.02 15.35
C ILE A 208 -5.84 -9.29 16.85
N ASN A 209 -5.71 -8.22 17.64
CA ASN A 209 -5.79 -8.27 19.11
C ASN A 209 -6.62 -7.07 19.61
N ALA A 210 -7.95 -7.14 19.41
CA ALA A 210 -8.88 -6.09 19.79
C ALA A 210 -9.44 -6.35 21.20
N SER A 211 -9.42 -5.34 22.07
CA SER A 211 -9.81 -5.44 23.46
C SER A 211 -11.27 -5.02 23.75
N GLU A 212 -11.88 -4.18 22.91
CA GLU A 212 -13.24 -3.68 23.12
C GLU A 212 -14.22 -4.18 22.07
N SER A 213 -13.91 -4.00 20.78
CA SER A 213 -14.81 -4.39 19.70
C SER A 213 -14.10 -4.67 18.37
N VAL A 214 -14.69 -5.58 17.60
CA VAL A 214 -14.36 -5.84 16.20
C VAL A 214 -15.60 -5.64 15.36
N ARG A 215 -15.53 -4.81 14.32
CA ARG A 215 -16.64 -4.58 13.40
C ARG A 215 -16.20 -4.74 11.97
N GLY A 216 -17.11 -5.18 11.11
CA GLY A 216 -16.89 -5.12 9.66
C GLY A 216 -17.36 -6.34 8.91
N ASN A 217 -16.82 -6.48 7.69
CA ASN A 217 -17.29 -7.43 6.71
C ASN A 217 -16.13 -8.26 6.14
N LEU A 218 -16.36 -9.57 6.06
CA LEU A 218 -15.46 -10.50 5.41
C LEU A 218 -16.14 -11.17 4.22
N SER A 219 -15.44 -11.23 3.10
CA SER A 219 -15.92 -11.92 1.90
C SER A 219 -14.79 -12.68 1.19
N GLY A 220 -15.14 -13.55 0.25
CA GLY A 220 -14.15 -14.36 -0.48
C GLY A 220 -13.73 -15.61 0.29
N ILE A 221 -12.41 -15.85 0.35
CA ILE A 221 -11.78 -16.96 1.10
C ILE A 221 -10.90 -16.31 2.16
N SER A 222 -11.49 -15.87 3.26
CA SER A 222 -10.76 -15.10 4.26
C SER A 222 -10.98 -15.62 5.67
N SER A 223 -9.97 -15.45 6.51
CA SER A 223 -10.02 -15.81 7.93
C SER A 223 -9.58 -14.62 8.76
N LEU A 224 -10.40 -14.23 9.74
CA LEU A 224 -10.06 -13.25 10.75
C LEU A 224 -10.06 -13.93 12.12
N GLU A 225 -8.95 -13.84 12.83
CA GLU A 225 -8.81 -14.34 14.19
C GLU A 225 -8.54 -13.18 15.14
N ASN A 226 -9.37 -12.99 16.17
CA ASN A 226 -9.13 -12.03 17.23
C ASN A 226 -8.55 -12.72 18.46
N TYR A 227 -7.37 -12.28 18.89
CA TYR A 227 -6.64 -12.75 20.07
C TYR A 227 -6.87 -11.86 21.30
N GLY A 228 -7.59 -10.75 21.15
CA GLY A 228 -7.92 -9.83 22.22
C GLY A 228 -9.18 -10.25 22.99
N ALA A 229 -9.55 -9.47 23.99
CA ALA A 229 -10.67 -9.76 24.88
C ALA A 229 -11.94 -8.96 24.52
N SER A 230 -12.14 -8.65 23.24
CA SER A 230 -13.32 -7.88 22.81
C SER A 230 -14.62 -8.58 23.20
N SER A 231 -15.65 -7.81 23.51
CA SER A 231 -16.96 -8.31 23.92
C SER A 231 -18.11 -7.80 23.05
N ASN A 232 -17.82 -6.89 22.11
CA ASN A 232 -18.82 -6.24 21.25
C ASN A 232 -18.45 -6.42 19.78
N ASP A 233 -18.43 -7.68 19.32
CA ASP A 233 -18.02 -8.00 17.97
C ASP A 233 -19.24 -8.08 17.04
N GLU A 234 -19.19 -7.33 15.95
CA GLU A 234 -20.20 -7.27 14.90
C GLU A 234 -19.53 -7.55 13.53
N VAL A 235 -19.24 -8.82 13.27
CA VAL A 235 -18.56 -9.26 12.05
C VAL A 235 -19.50 -10.05 11.15
N VAL A 236 -19.74 -9.54 9.96
CA VAL A 236 -20.54 -10.20 8.92
C VAL A 236 -19.61 -10.97 7.99
N THR A 237 -19.93 -12.25 7.77
CA THR A 237 -19.14 -13.12 6.90
C THR A 237 -19.95 -13.57 5.69
N SER A 238 -19.32 -13.65 4.53
CA SER A 238 -19.91 -14.18 3.29
C SER A 238 -18.90 -15.00 2.49
N GLY A 239 -19.37 -15.86 1.60
CA GLY A 239 -18.49 -16.77 0.85
C GLY A 239 -17.93 -17.88 1.74
N MET A 240 -16.62 -18.14 1.62
CA MET A 240 -15.87 -19.09 2.45
C MET A 240 -15.04 -18.36 3.52
N SER A 241 -15.59 -17.30 4.07
CA SER A 241 -14.91 -16.53 5.11
C SER A 241 -15.30 -16.96 6.52
N SER A 242 -14.44 -16.75 7.47
CA SER A 242 -14.66 -17.08 8.87
C SER A 242 -14.09 -16.04 9.83
N TYR A 243 -14.83 -15.79 10.91
CA TYR A 243 -14.34 -15.03 12.06
C TYR A 243 -14.24 -15.96 13.27
N LYS A 244 -13.14 -15.86 14.02
CA LYS A 244 -12.93 -16.60 15.26
C LYS A 244 -12.39 -15.66 16.34
N HIS A 245 -13.02 -15.70 17.48
CA HIS A 245 -12.49 -15.15 18.72
C HIS A 245 -11.74 -16.26 19.45
N LYS A 246 -10.50 -16.02 19.85
CA LYS A 246 -9.59 -17.01 20.46
C LYS A 246 -9.59 -16.93 21.98
#